data_c0c0d3a4444ebb06fdb4dc25845f9147
#
_entry.id   c0c0d3a4444ebb06fdb4dc25845f9147
#
_cell.length_a   1.000
_cell.length_b   1.000
_cell.length_c   1.000
_cell.angle_alpha   90.00
_cell.angle_beta   90.00
_cell.angle_gamma   90.00
#
_symmetry.space_group_name_H-M   'P 1'
#
loop_
_entity.id
_entity.type
_entity.pdbx_description
1 polymer ?
#
loop_
_entity_poly.entity_id
_entity_poly.type
_entity_poly.pdbx_seq_one_letter_code
_entity_poly.pdbx_strand_id
1 'polypeptide(L)'
;MLSIDKSLVERLPWLAQHPRLRRPVAGMLGRLADEAGFNRAIGAAGAEEGMPFVRRALTAVRAQYRVNPDGRENIPADGPLVVVANHPLGIVDALALLDLVGSVRPDVRILGNDWLTLVEPLRPLLLPVDVFGKGAASKLRDIYRALDNGQALIVFPAGEVSRLRADGLRDGGWSDGFARLALRSRAPVLPVHVAARNSAMFYGVSMLAKPLSTAMLPREAVSPAGHRIGFTVGALVGIDELEQRSGGDPAQAAKLMRRHVYRVARHRGLLFGGQAPLALPESPEQVAAALASRAEKLAELPDGKQLLLFSGEADSVVMREIGRLRELTFRKVGEGTGARSDLDAYDAYYEHLVLWDPEPRRIVGSYRFGHGGRIIVERGLGALYTSSLFTYSPALESRLAQGLELGRSFIAPAYWRSRALDQLWQGIGLYLQRHPDIGYLFGPVSMSVNLPREAREWIAAAHRHYFGAPGLASARQPFVVSDAVLDSVRATLEGLEPAEGLGRLKHHLDALGVSLPVLYRQYVDLVEPRGVQFLDFGEDPGFSGCVDGLVMLDLSNLKPAKRARYLGRR
;
A
#
# COMPACT_ATOMS: atom_id res chain seq x y z
N MET A 1 -32.71 -10.19 -18.89
CA MET A 1 -33.12 -9.18 -19.88
C MET A 1 -33.88 -8.05 -19.20
N LEU A 2 -33.67 -6.81 -19.60
CA LEU A 2 -34.39 -5.63 -19.10
C LEU A 2 -35.87 -5.75 -19.49
N SER A 3 -36.79 -5.49 -18.55
CA SER A 3 -38.21 -5.35 -18.79
C SER A 3 -38.75 -4.14 -18.04
N ILE A 4 -39.05 -3.08 -18.77
CA ILE A 4 -39.60 -1.83 -18.22
C ILE A 4 -40.98 -2.11 -17.59
N ASP A 5 -41.77 -2.98 -18.17
CA ASP A 5 -43.09 -3.32 -17.63
C ASP A 5 -42.97 -4.00 -16.24
N LYS A 6 -42.05 -4.96 -16.05
CA LYS A 6 -41.80 -5.58 -14.74
C LYS A 6 -41.27 -4.54 -13.72
N SER A 7 -40.32 -3.74 -14.12
CA SER A 7 -39.71 -2.69 -13.26
C SER A 7 -40.74 -1.64 -12.82
N LEU A 8 -41.69 -1.29 -13.68
CA LEU A 8 -42.81 -0.41 -13.30
C LEU A 8 -43.72 -1.01 -12.23
N VAL A 9 -44.04 -2.30 -12.36
CA VAL A 9 -44.89 -3.00 -11.37
C VAL A 9 -44.16 -3.12 -10.02
N GLU A 10 -42.89 -3.42 -10.02
CA GLU A 10 -42.08 -3.52 -8.78
C GLU A 10 -42.00 -2.18 -8.03
N ARG A 11 -41.84 -1.08 -8.76
CA ARG A 11 -41.71 0.26 -8.15
C ARG A 11 -43.04 0.94 -7.84
N LEU A 12 -44.06 0.64 -8.63
CA LEU A 12 -45.39 1.22 -8.52
C LEU A 12 -46.43 0.06 -8.48
N PRO A 13 -46.54 -0.70 -7.38
CA PRO A 13 -47.39 -1.90 -7.30
C PRO A 13 -48.85 -1.64 -7.65
N TRP A 14 -49.34 -0.42 -7.43
CA TRP A 14 -50.70 -0.03 -7.81
C TRP A 14 -50.94 -0.10 -9.33
N LEU A 15 -49.90 0.09 -10.17
CA LEU A 15 -50.03 -0.08 -11.63
C LEU A 15 -50.33 -1.53 -12.05
N ALA A 16 -49.97 -2.52 -11.22
CA ALA A 16 -50.32 -3.91 -11.49
C ALA A 16 -51.85 -4.10 -11.59
N GLN A 17 -52.60 -3.32 -10.82
CA GLN A 17 -54.08 -3.39 -10.76
C GLN A 17 -54.75 -2.56 -11.88
N HIS A 18 -53.97 -1.77 -12.67
CA HIS A 18 -54.47 -0.84 -13.70
C HIS A 18 -53.84 -1.14 -15.06
N PRO A 19 -54.11 -2.30 -15.71
CA PRO A 19 -53.46 -2.70 -16.95
C PRO A 19 -53.69 -1.75 -18.13
N ARG A 20 -54.80 -1.01 -18.13
CA ARG A 20 -55.12 -0.03 -19.17
C ARG A 20 -54.21 1.21 -19.13
N LEU A 21 -53.68 1.56 -17.97
CA LEU A 21 -52.68 2.66 -17.79
C LEU A 21 -51.27 2.13 -17.91
N ARG A 22 -51.01 0.93 -17.37
CA ARG A 22 -49.69 0.30 -17.34
C ARG A 22 -49.10 0.10 -18.73
N ARG A 23 -49.87 -0.55 -19.65
CA ARG A 23 -49.40 -0.89 -21.00
C ARG A 23 -48.94 0.31 -21.81
N PRO A 24 -49.69 1.42 -21.96
CA PRO A 24 -49.22 2.57 -22.72
C PRO A 24 -48.02 3.27 -22.05
N VAL A 25 -48.01 3.35 -20.71
CA VAL A 25 -46.88 3.94 -19.97
C VAL A 25 -45.61 3.09 -20.15
N ALA A 26 -45.70 1.76 -20.00
CA ALA A 26 -44.60 0.84 -20.23
C ALA A 26 -44.09 0.90 -21.67
N GLY A 27 -45.01 0.96 -22.65
CA GLY A 27 -44.64 1.09 -24.07
C GLY A 27 -43.95 2.39 -24.40
N MET A 28 -44.39 3.51 -23.84
CA MET A 28 -43.75 4.81 -24.00
C MET A 28 -42.34 4.82 -23.36
N LEU A 29 -42.22 4.37 -22.12
CA LEU A 29 -40.93 4.30 -21.44
C LEU A 29 -39.97 3.28 -22.06
N GLY A 30 -40.49 2.14 -22.56
CA GLY A 30 -39.71 1.15 -23.30
C GLY A 30 -39.11 1.71 -24.60
N ARG A 31 -39.88 2.55 -25.33
CA ARG A 31 -39.36 3.26 -26.52
C ARG A 31 -38.34 4.34 -26.14
N LEU A 32 -38.60 5.08 -25.06
CA LEU A 32 -37.67 6.08 -24.55
C LEU A 32 -36.34 5.47 -24.13
N ALA A 33 -36.39 4.31 -23.48
CA ALA A 33 -35.24 3.53 -23.02
C ALA A 33 -34.53 2.74 -24.13
N ASP A 34 -35.11 2.60 -25.30
CA ASP A 34 -34.70 1.63 -26.33
C ASP A 34 -34.48 0.22 -25.75
N GLU A 35 -35.49 -0.28 -25.03
CA GLU A 35 -35.45 -1.59 -24.35
C GLU A 35 -35.05 -2.71 -25.31
N ALA A 36 -35.56 -2.69 -26.55
CA ALA A 36 -35.25 -3.68 -27.57
C ALA A 36 -33.78 -3.62 -28.00
N GLY A 37 -33.24 -2.42 -28.22
CA GLY A 37 -31.82 -2.21 -28.56
C GLY A 37 -30.90 -2.67 -27.45
N PHE A 38 -31.23 -2.32 -26.21
CA PHE A 38 -30.47 -2.72 -25.03
C PHE A 38 -30.47 -4.24 -24.84
N ASN A 39 -31.62 -4.90 -24.99
CA ASN A 39 -31.72 -6.36 -24.88
C ASN A 39 -31.00 -7.08 -26.02
N ARG A 40 -30.98 -6.52 -27.24
CA ARG A 40 -30.15 -7.05 -28.35
C ARG A 40 -28.66 -6.96 -28.02
N ALA A 41 -28.20 -5.83 -27.45
CA ALA A 41 -26.80 -5.67 -27.06
C ALA A 41 -26.39 -6.66 -25.96
N ILE A 42 -27.24 -6.86 -24.94
CA ILE A 42 -26.99 -7.89 -23.92
C ILE A 42 -26.96 -9.29 -24.54
N GLY A 43 -27.89 -9.61 -25.44
CA GLY A 43 -27.92 -10.91 -26.15
C GLY A 43 -26.66 -11.13 -26.99
N ALA A 44 -26.17 -10.08 -27.67
CA ALA A 44 -24.92 -10.13 -28.45
C ALA A 44 -23.67 -10.32 -27.56
N ALA A 45 -23.70 -9.89 -26.30
CA ALA A 45 -22.62 -10.15 -25.35
C ALA A 45 -22.53 -11.64 -24.90
N GLY A 46 -23.57 -12.43 -25.17
CA GLY A 46 -23.59 -13.87 -24.91
C GLY A 46 -23.95 -14.23 -23.45
N ALA A 47 -23.86 -15.53 -23.16
CA ALA A 47 -24.27 -16.10 -21.87
C ALA A 47 -23.10 -16.35 -20.89
N GLU A 48 -21.86 -16.07 -21.26
CA GLU A 48 -20.71 -16.21 -20.39
C GLU A 48 -20.81 -15.24 -19.22
N GLU A 49 -20.43 -15.68 -18.01
CA GLU A 49 -20.53 -14.87 -16.80
C GLU A 49 -19.22 -14.15 -16.47
N GLY A 50 -19.33 -13.08 -15.68
CA GLY A 50 -18.17 -12.35 -15.14
C GLY A 50 -17.42 -11.51 -16.17
N MET A 51 -16.10 -11.51 -16.12
CA MET A 51 -15.25 -10.66 -16.96
C MET A 51 -15.36 -10.94 -18.46
N PRO A 52 -15.52 -12.19 -18.95
CA PRO A 52 -15.80 -12.45 -20.36
C PRO A 52 -17.05 -11.73 -20.87
N PHE A 53 -18.12 -11.73 -20.10
CA PHE A 53 -19.34 -10.96 -20.43
C PHE A 53 -19.06 -9.46 -20.50
N VAL A 54 -18.34 -8.90 -19.52
CA VAL A 54 -18.00 -7.46 -19.47
C VAL A 54 -17.32 -7.03 -20.77
N ARG A 55 -16.31 -7.76 -21.23
CA ARG A 55 -15.57 -7.45 -22.46
C ARG A 55 -16.43 -7.51 -23.71
N ARG A 56 -17.28 -8.53 -23.82
CA ARG A 56 -18.22 -8.64 -24.95
C ARG A 56 -19.30 -7.57 -24.91
N ALA A 57 -19.80 -7.22 -23.72
CA ALA A 57 -20.76 -6.13 -23.58
C ALA A 57 -20.18 -4.78 -24.01
N LEU A 58 -18.93 -4.48 -23.63
CA LEU A 58 -18.23 -3.27 -24.10
C LEU A 58 -18.09 -3.25 -25.63
N THR A 59 -17.78 -4.39 -26.25
CA THR A 59 -17.73 -4.53 -27.70
C THR A 59 -19.10 -4.30 -28.34
N ALA A 60 -20.15 -4.91 -27.78
CA ALA A 60 -21.53 -4.80 -28.28
C ALA A 60 -22.04 -3.34 -28.22
N VAL A 61 -21.70 -2.58 -27.21
CA VAL A 61 -22.07 -1.15 -27.09
C VAL A 61 -21.02 -0.21 -27.72
N ARG A 62 -20.02 -0.75 -28.41
CA ARG A 62 -18.94 0.02 -29.08
C ARG A 62 -18.22 0.97 -28.13
N ALA A 63 -17.99 0.55 -26.89
CA ALA A 63 -17.27 1.33 -25.89
C ALA A 63 -15.76 1.11 -26.01
N GLN A 64 -15.03 2.22 -26.06
CA GLN A 64 -13.57 2.24 -26.04
C GLN A 64 -13.11 3.16 -24.91
N TYR A 65 -12.07 2.78 -24.18
CA TYR A 65 -11.51 3.64 -23.15
C TYR A 65 -10.00 3.83 -23.30
N ARG A 66 -9.54 4.95 -22.78
CA ARG A 66 -8.12 5.28 -22.64
C ARG A 66 -7.83 5.57 -21.17
N VAL A 67 -6.62 5.26 -20.75
CA VAL A 67 -6.13 5.47 -19.39
C VAL A 67 -4.93 6.41 -19.45
N ASN A 68 -4.76 7.28 -18.48
CA ASN A 68 -3.54 8.09 -18.35
C ASN A 68 -2.29 7.19 -18.26
N PRO A 69 -1.09 7.67 -18.63
CA PRO A 69 0.12 6.84 -18.76
C PRO A 69 0.36 5.92 -17.56
N ASP A 70 0.35 6.47 -16.34
CA ASP A 70 0.62 5.70 -15.12
C ASP A 70 -0.64 5.05 -14.51
N GLY A 71 -1.81 5.21 -15.16
CA GLY A 71 -3.09 4.89 -14.54
C GLY A 71 -3.28 3.40 -14.23
N ARG A 72 -2.83 2.49 -15.10
CA ARG A 72 -2.89 1.05 -14.82
C ARG A 72 -1.99 0.66 -13.67
N GLU A 73 -0.84 1.29 -13.61
CA GLU A 73 0.16 1.09 -12.58
C GLU A 73 -0.27 1.62 -11.23
N ASN A 74 -1.22 2.56 -11.19
CA ASN A 74 -1.82 3.05 -9.95
C ASN A 74 -2.85 2.09 -9.34
N ILE A 75 -3.20 0.99 -10.02
CA ILE A 75 -4.10 -0.03 -9.51
C ILE A 75 -3.28 -1.09 -8.76
N PRO A 76 -3.45 -1.27 -7.42
CA PRO A 76 -2.76 -2.32 -6.69
C PRO A 76 -3.15 -3.71 -7.19
N ALA A 77 -2.16 -4.60 -7.36
CA ALA A 77 -2.37 -5.96 -7.84
C ALA A 77 -3.08 -6.86 -6.83
N ASP A 78 -2.93 -6.58 -5.54
CA ASP A 78 -3.48 -7.35 -4.43
C ASP A 78 -3.86 -6.45 -3.25
N GLY A 79 -4.42 -7.04 -2.21
CA GLY A 79 -4.85 -6.37 -0.99
C GLY A 79 -6.20 -5.68 -1.11
N PRO A 80 -6.83 -5.32 0.03
CA PRO A 80 -8.12 -4.65 0.04
C PRO A 80 -8.03 -3.29 -0.66
N LEU A 81 -9.05 -2.96 -1.46
CA LEU A 81 -9.07 -1.72 -2.23
C LEU A 81 -10.48 -1.20 -2.39
N VAL A 82 -10.68 0.10 -2.18
CA VAL A 82 -11.92 0.80 -2.53
C VAL A 82 -11.65 1.75 -3.69
N VAL A 83 -12.14 1.43 -4.87
CA VAL A 83 -12.05 2.29 -6.06
C VAL A 83 -13.25 3.22 -6.08
N VAL A 84 -13.05 4.52 -6.12
CA VAL A 84 -14.13 5.51 -6.17
C VAL A 84 -14.06 6.34 -7.44
N ALA A 85 -15.20 6.48 -8.11
CA ALA A 85 -15.27 7.22 -9.37
C ALA A 85 -16.52 8.08 -9.47
N ASN A 86 -16.46 9.15 -10.29
CA ASN A 86 -17.64 9.84 -10.78
C ASN A 86 -18.32 8.99 -11.87
N HIS A 87 -19.59 9.22 -12.13
CA HIS A 87 -20.47 8.31 -12.88
C HIS A 87 -21.18 8.97 -14.05
N PRO A 88 -20.49 9.34 -15.15
CA PRO A 88 -21.11 10.11 -16.22
C PRO A 88 -22.05 9.33 -17.13
N LEU A 89 -21.80 8.05 -17.44
CA LEU A 89 -22.56 7.28 -18.44
C LEU A 89 -23.53 6.26 -17.85
N GLY A 90 -23.36 5.88 -16.58
CA GLY A 90 -24.13 4.81 -15.95
C GLY A 90 -23.49 3.43 -16.20
N ILE A 91 -24.23 2.49 -16.79
CA ILE A 91 -23.74 1.11 -16.92
C ILE A 91 -22.45 0.98 -17.74
N VAL A 92 -22.23 1.85 -18.72
CA VAL A 92 -21.09 1.72 -19.65
C VAL A 92 -19.76 2.06 -18.97
N ASP A 93 -19.72 3.11 -18.16
CA ASP A 93 -18.50 3.44 -17.42
C ASP A 93 -18.25 2.45 -16.26
N ALA A 94 -19.29 1.86 -15.70
CA ALA A 94 -19.16 0.78 -14.73
C ALA A 94 -18.51 -0.47 -15.34
N LEU A 95 -18.97 -0.90 -16.53
CA LEU A 95 -18.37 -2.02 -17.28
C LEU A 95 -16.93 -1.73 -17.70
N ALA A 96 -16.66 -0.50 -18.18
CA ALA A 96 -15.32 -0.11 -18.58
C ALA A 96 -14.34 -0.04 -17.38
N LEU A 97 -14.80 0.43 -16.22
CA LEU A 97 -13.98 0.46 -15.01
C LEU A 97 -13.75 -0.95 -14.44
N LEU A 98 -14.75 -1.85 -14.54
CA LEU A 98 -14.58 -3.27 -14.22
C LEU A 98 -13.51 -3.92 -15.12
N ASP A 99 -13.53 -3.67 -16.44
CA ASP A 99 -12.52 -4.21 -17.36
C ASP A 99 -11.14 -3.62 -17.06
N LEU A 100 -11.04 -2.33 -16.81
CA LEU A 100 -9.78 -1.69 -16.44
C LEU A 100 -9.17 -2.30 -15.18
N VAL A 101 -9.90 -2.35 -14.07
CA VAL A 101 -9.41 -2.91 -12.80
C VAL A 101 -9.18 -4.42 -12.94
N GLY A 102 -10.11 -5.13 -13.59
CA GLY A 102 -10.02 -6.56 -13.86
C GLY A 102 -8.88 -6.96 -14.79
N SER A 103 -8.30 -6.01 -15.56
CA SER A 103 -7.09 -6.25 -16.34
C SER A 103 -5.81 -6.32 -15.49
N VAL A 104 -5.85 -5.81 -14.26
CA VAL A 104 -4.73 -5.84 -13.31
C VAL A 104 -4.94 -6.92 -12.25
N ARG A 105 -6.19 -7.08 -11.76
CA ARG A 105 -6.53 -8.05 -10.71
C ARG A 105 -7.91 -8.68 -10.92
N PRO A 106 -8.01 -10.03 -10.84
CA PRO A 106 -9.25 -10.75 -11.18
C PRO A 106 -10.32 -10.69 -10.08
N ASP A 107 -9.99 -10.28 -8.87
CA ASP A 107 -10.83 -10.30 -7.68
C ASP A 107 -11.67 -9.02 -7.50
N VAL A 108 -11.88 -8.28 -8.59
CA VAL A 108 -12.67 -7.04 -8.59
C VAL A 108 -14.16 -7.32 -8.48
N ARG A 109 -14.82 -6.53 -7.63
CA ARG A 109 -16.28 -6.47 -7.47
C ARG A 109 -16.76 -5.05 -7.64
N ILE A 110 -18.06 -4.90 -7.96
CA ILE A 110 -18.68 -3.58 -8.06
C ILE A 110 -19.92 -3.51 -7.15
N LEU A 111 -20.03 -2.41 -6.39
CA LEU A 111 -21.24 -2.12 -5.65
C LEU A 111 -22.30 -1.58 -6.62
N GLY A 112 -23.37 -2.32 -6.79
CA GLY A 112 -24.44 -1.98 -7.71
C GLY A 112 -25.80 -1.98 -7.04
N ASN A 113 -26.73 -1.21 -7.62
CA ASN A 113 -28.13 -1.25 -7.26
C ASN A 113 -28.82 -2.48 -7.87
N ASP A 114 -30.05 -2.74 -7.43
CA ASP A 114 -30.82 -3.91 -7.86
C ASP A 114 -31.05 -3.99 -9.38
N TRP A 115 -30.94 -2.89 -10.12
CA TRP A 115 -31.05 -2.88 -11.59
C TRP A 115 -29.94 -3.67 -12.28
N LEU A 116 -28.72 -3.59 -11.77
CA LEU A 116 -27.59 -4.34 -12.32
C LEU A 116 -27.73 -5.85 -12.04
N THR A 117 -28.46 -6.24 -10.99
CA THR A 117 -28.72 -7.65 -10.69
C THR A 117 -29.64 -8.32 -11.71
N LEU A 118 -30.38 -7.54 -12.50
CA LEU A 118 -31.21 -8.04 -13.61
C LEU A 118 -30.38 -8.54 -14.81
N VAL A 119 -29.11 -8.15 -14.87
CA VAL A 119 -28.14 -8.63 -15.86
C VAL A 119 -27.43 -9.85 -15.26
N GLU A 120 -28.05 -11.02 -15.42
CA GLU A 120 -27.57 -12.27 -14.77
C GLU A 120 -26.07 -12.55 -14.97
N PRO A 121 -25.46 -12.38 -16.15
CA PRO A 121 -24.05 -12.62 -16.34
C PRO A 121 -23.11 -11.73 -15.52
N LEU A 122 -23.59 -10.60 -14.98
CA LEU A 122 -22.80 -9.72 -14.09
C LEU A 122 -22.86 -10.15 -12.62
N ARG A 123 -23.76 -11.05 -12.23
CA ARG A 123 -23.95 -11.46 -10.81
C ARG A 123 -22.64 -11.84 -10.10
N PRO A 124 -21.71 -12.60 -10.72
CA PRO A 124 -20.44 -12.92 -10.05
C PRO A 124 -19.58 -11.72 -9.67
N LEU A 125 -19.76 -10.58 -10.34
CA LEU A 125 -19.02 -9.35 -10.10
C LEU A 125 -19.77 -8.32 -9.24
N LEU A 126 -21.07 -8.58 -8.94
CA LEU A 126 -21.91 -7.62 -8.25
C LEU A 126 -21.98 -7.91 -6.75
N LEU A 127 -21.89 -6.86 -5.97
CA LEU A 127 -22.30 -6.82 -4.56
C LEU A 127 -23.49 -5.86 -4.46
N PRO A 128 -24.71 -6.37 -4.25
CA PRO A 128 -25.91 -5.54 -4.23
C PRO A 128 -25.93 -4.65 -2.98
N VAL A 129 -26.15 -3.36 -3.17
CA VAL A 129 -26.34 -2.39 -2.10
C VAL A 129 -27.81 -2.01 -2.04
N ASP A 130 -28.56 -2.64 -1.14
CA ASP A 130 -29.89 -2.17 -0.74
C ASP A 130 -29.80 -1.67 0.70
N VAL A 131 -29.83 -0.35 0.86
CA VAL A 131 -29.64 0.31 2.16
C VAL A 131 -30.92 0.26 3.00
N PHE A 132 -32.09 -0.10 2.43
CA PHE A 132 -33.40 0.02 3.07
C PHE A 132 -34.25 -1.25 3.08
N GLY A 133 -33.75 -2.40 2.59
CA GLY A 133 -34.52 -3.64 2.46
C GLY A 133 -34.26 -4.68 3.56
N LYS A 134 -35.16 -5.70 3.64
CA LYS A 134 -34.91 -6.92 4.43
C LYS A 134 -33.62 -7.59 3.93
N GLY A 135 -32.59 -7.72 4.79
CA GLY A 135 -31.30 -8.31 4.44
C GLY A 135 -30.13 -7.29 4.28
N ALA A 136 -30.35 -6.00 4.54
CA ALA A 136 -29.30 -4.98 4.49
C ALA A 136 -28.05 -5.36 5.32
N ALA A 137 -28.23 -5.95 6.51
CA ALA A 137 -27.12 -6.38 7.37
C ALA A 137 -26.33 -7.57 6.81
N SER A 138 -26.95 -8.49 6.06
CA SER A 138 -26.21 -9.60 5.43
C SER A 138 -25.42 -9.12 4.22
N LYS A 139 -26.00 -8.27 3.38
CA LYS A 139 -25.33 -7.65 2.23
C LYS A 139 -24.13 -6.82 2.68
N LEU A 140 -24.26 -6.06 3.77
CA LEU A 140 -23.15 -5.30 4.33
C LEU A 140 -22.01 -6.21 4.85
N ARG A 141 -22.35 -7.35 5.46
CA ARG A 141 -21.36 -8.35 5.87
C ARG A 141 -20.59 -8.94 4.69
N ASP A 142 -21.27 -9.19 3.57
CA ASP A 142 -20.62 -9.72 2.36
C ASP A 142 -19.65 -8.71 1.75
N ILE A 143 -19.98 -7.41 1.80
CA ILE A 143 -19.08 -6.34 1.37
C ILE A 143 -17.83 -6.27 2.26
N TYR A 144 -17.99 -6.32 3.59
CA TYR A 144 -16.82 -6.33 4.50
C TYR A 144 -15.98 -7.59 4.30
N ARG A 145 -16.62 -8.76 4.16
CA ARG A 145 -15.89 -10.02 3.88
C ARG A 145 -15.09 -9.94 2.58
N ALA A 146 -15.61 -9.29 1.54
CA ALA A 146 -14.88 -9.08 0.30
C ALA A 146 -13.60 -8.26 0.53
N LEU A 147 -13.68 -7.16 1.28
CA LEU A 147 -12.49 -6.36 1.65
C LEU A 147 -11.53 -7.12 2.57
N ASP A 148 -12.05 -7.85 3.57
CA ASP A 148 -11.23 -8.64 4.50
C ASP A 148 -10.48 -9.77 3.76
N ASN A 149 -11.05 -10.28 2.66
CA ASN A 149 -10.41 -11.24 1.75
C ASN A 149 -9.47 -10.57 0.73
N GLY A 150 -9.20 -9.27 0.87
CA GLY A 150 -8.29 -8.54 0.00
C GLY A 150 -8.85 -8.15 -1.36
N GLN A 151 -10.16 -8.22 -1.60
CA GLN A 151 -10.77 -7.93 -2.89
C GLN A 151 -10.84 -6.41 -3.16
N ALA A 152 -10.92 -6.04 -4.45
CA ALA A 152 -11.15 -4.67 -4.89
C ALA A 152 -12.66 -4.39 -5.07
N LEU A 153 -13.14 -3.30 -4.48
CA LEU A 153 -14.52 -2.84 -4.60
C LEU A 153 -14.61 -1.54 -5.38
N ILE A 154 -15.34 -1.55 -6.50
CA ILE A 154 -15.68 -0.34 -7.25
C ILE A 154 -16.96 0.26 -6.68
N VAL A 155 -16.92 1.55 -6.40
CA VAL A 155 -18.03 2.32 -5.84
C VAL A 155 -18.23 3.60 -6.64
N PHE A 156 -19.49 3.90 -6.98
CA PHE A 156 -19.92 5.19 -7.50
C PHE A 156 -20.72 5.92 -6.41
N PRO A 157 -20.05 6.77 -5.58
CA PRO A 157 -20.66 7.25 -4.34
C PRO A 157 -21.81 8.24 -4.56
N ALA A 158 -21.96 8.78 -5.77
CA ALA A 158 -23.06 9.66 -6.11
C ALA A 158 -24.41 8.94 -6.15
N GLY A 159 -24.43 7.61 -6.39
CA GLY A 159 -25.65 6.81 -6.53
C GLY A 159 -26.51 7.17 -7.75
N GLU A 160 -26.13 8.18 -8.52
CA GLU A 160 -26.76 8.61 -9.76
C GLU A 160 -25.71 9.05 -10.78
N VAL A 161 -26.11 9.16 -12.04
CA VAL A 161 -25.22 9.65 -13.10
C VAL A 161 -24.93 11.14 -12.98
N SER A 162 -23.73 11.55 -13.44
CA SER A 162 -23.31 12.95 -13.47
C SER A 162 -24.25 13.78 -14.34
N ARG A 163 -24.52 15.01 -13.90
CA ARG A 163 -25.44 15.94 -14.59
C ARG A 163 -24.76 17.26 -14.90
N LEU A 164 -25.33 17.99 -15.87
CA LEU A 164 -24.86 19.32 -16.21
C LEU A 164 -25.19 20.28 -15.06
N ARG A 165 -24.18 20.99 -14.56
CA ARG A 165 -24.25 21.99 -13.50
C ARG A 165 -23.55 23.27 -13.95
N ALA A 166 -23.63 24.35 -13.18
CA ALA A 166 -22.98 25.62 -13.49
C ALA A 166 -21.46 25.51 -13.65
N ASP A 167 -20.85 24.56 -12.92
CA ASP A 167 -19.39 24.27 -12.92
C ASP A 167 -19.00 23.09 -13.83
N GLY A 168 -19.90 22.67 -14.72
CA GLY A 168 -19.70 21.62 -15.72
C GLY A 168 -20.43 20.32 -15.42
N LEU A 169 -20.03 19.24 -16.13
CA LEU A 169 -20.59 17.91 -15.92
C LEU A 169 -20.04 17.33 -14.62
N ARG A 170 -20.90 17.16 -13.63
CA ARG A 170 -20.49 16.68 -12.30
C ARG A 170 -21.55 15.84 -11.61
N ASP A 171 -21.06 14.99 -10.71
CA ASP A 171 -21.89 14.26 -9.76
C ASP A 171 -22.60 15.19 -8.77
N GLY A 172 -23.66 14.70 -8.21
CA GLY A 172 -24.30 15.22 -7.01
C GLY A 172 -23.42 15.16 -5.76
N GLY A 173 -24.03 15.19 -4.60
CA GLY A 173 -23.37 14.88 -3.34
C GLY A 173 -22.92 13.41 -3.33
N TRP A 174 -21.76 13.11 -2.77
CA TRP A 174 -21.31 11.74 -2.56
C TRP A 174 -21.79 11.23 -1.19
N SER A 175 -22.31 10.02 -1.16
CA SER A 175 -22.61 9.33 0.10
C SER A 175 -21.32 8.90 0.79
N ASP A 176 -21.36 8.79 2.11
CA ASP A 176 -20.21 8.43 2.95
C ASP A 176 -19.98 6.92 3.07
N GLY A 177 -20.83 6.09 2.43
CA GLY A 177 -20.77 4.63 2.55
C GLY A 177 -19.40 4.04 2.20
N PHE A 178 -18.77 4.50 1.11
CA PHE A 178 -17.44 4.03 0.74
C PHE A 178 -16.38 4.41 1.79
N ALA A 179 -16.50 5.59 2.39
CA ALA A 179 -15.55 6.06 3.41
C ALA A 179 -15.68 5.23 4.70
N ARG A 180 -16.91 4.90 5.11
CA ARG A 180 -17.14 3.95 6.23
C ARG A 180 -16.52 2.59 5.95
N LEU A 181 -16.69 2.06 4.72
CA LEU A 181 -16.06 0.80 4.32
C LEU A 181 -14.54 0.88 4.39
N ALA A 182 -13.95 1.92 3.78
CA ALA A 182 -12.51 2.11 3.74
C ALA A 182 -11.90 2.25 5.15
N LEU A 183 -12.46 3.12 5.99
CA LEU A 183 -11.99 3.36 7.36
C LEU A 183 -12.07 2.10 8.22
N ARG A 184 -13.20 1.37 8.17
CA ARG A 184 -13.40 0.17 8.99
C ARG A 184 -12.52 -1.01 8.56
N SER A 185 -12.39 -1.25 7.25
CA SER A 185 -11.56 -2.35 6.72
C SER A 185 -10.09 -1.96 6.53
N ARG A 186 -9.68 -0.75 6.94
CA ARG A 186 -8.34 -0.22 6.70
C ARG A 186 -7.91 -0.33 5.23
N ALA A 187 -8.88 -0.23 4.30
CA ALA A 187 -8.64 -0.36 2.87
C ALA A 187 -8.28 1.00 2.25
N PRO A 188 -7.17 1.12 1.51
CA PRO A 188 -6.83 2.34 0.80
C PRO A 188 -7.87 2.67 -0.28
N VAL A 189 -7.94 3.94 -0.66
CA VAL A 189 -8.89 4.44 -1.65
C VAL A 189 -8.19 4.85 -2.94
N LEU A 190 -8.63 4.29 -4.07
CA LEU A 190 -8.14 4.66 -5.40
C LEU A 190 -9.10 5.64 -6.07
N PRO A 191 -8.72 6.92 -6.24
CA PRO A 191 -9.55 7.90 -6.91
C PRO A 191 -9.45 7.76 -8.43
N VAL A 192 -10.58 7.61 -9.11
CA VAL A 192 -10.64 7.53 -10.58
C VAL A 192 -11.58 8.61 -11.11
N HIS A 193 -11.09 9.45 -12.01
CA HIS A 193 -11.94 10.37 -12.74
C HIS A 193 -12.32 9.77 -14.10
N VAL A 194 -13.63 9.77 -14.39
CA VAL A 194 -14.20 9.32 -15.66
C VAL A 194 -14.59 10.51 -16.50
N ALA A 195 -13.90 10.71 -17.62
CA ALA A 195 -14.18 11.73 -18.61
C ALA A 195 -15.01 11.11 -19.74
N ALA A 196 -16.32 11.30 -19.70
CA ALA A 196 -17.28 10.85 -20.71
C ALA A 196 -18.54 11.71 -20.63
N ARG A 197 -19.42 11.61 -21.62
CA ARG A 197 -20.69 12.35 -21.62
C ARG A 197 -21.76 11.59 -22.40
N ASN A 198 -22.99 11.69 -21.92
CA ASN A 198 -24.19 11.27 -22.63
C ASN A 198 -24.57 12.26 -23.73
N SER A 199 -25.62 11.99 -24.48
CA SER A 199 -26.11 12.85 -25.53
C SER A 199 -26.61 14.21 -25.02
N ALA A 200 -26.60 15.23 -25.89
CA ALA A 200 -27.20 16.53 -25.56
C ALA A 200 -28.69 16.41 -25.21
N MET A 201 -29.40 15.47 -25.85
CA MET A 201 -30.81 15.18 -25.55
C MET A 201 -30.98 14.66 -24.11
N PHE A 202 -30.09 13.76 -23.66
CA PHE A 202 -30.11 13.30 -22.27
C PHE A 202 -30.00 14.45 -21.28
N TYR A 203 -29.08 15.38 -21.51
CA TYR A 203 -28.91 16.53 -20.60
C TYR A 203 -30.07 17.51 -20.68
N GLY A 204 -30.62 17.76 -21.87
CA GLY A 204 -31.81 18.59 -22.02
C GLY A 204 -33.01 18.02 -21.26
N VAL A 205 -33.31 16.74 -21.42
CA VAL A 205 -34.35 16.04 -20.66
C VAL A 205 -34.06 16.05 -19.16
N SER A 206 -32.78 15.86 -18.78
CA SER A 206 -32.33 15.87 -17.38
C SER A 206 -32.58 17.22 -16.66
N MET A 207 -32.54 18.33 -17.39
CA MET A 207 -32.83 19.64 -16.83
C MET A 207 -34.33 19.82 -16.55
N LEU A 208 -35.21 19.19 -17.34
CA LEU A 208 -36.66 19.29 -17.23
C LEU A 208 -37.26 18.25 -16.28
N ALA A 209 -36.82 16.99 -16.42
CA ALA A 209 -37.38 15.86 -15.67
C ALA A 209 -36.34 14.75 -15.40
N LYS A 210 -35.74 14.77 -14.20
CA LYS A 210 -34.75 13.76 -13.78
C LYS A 210 -35.19 12.31 -13.97
N PRO A 211 -36.43 11.88 -13.59
CA PRO A 211 -36.85 10.50 -13.77
C PRO A 211 -36.85 10.04 -15.22
N LEU A 212 -37.24 10.92 -16.16
CA LEU A 212 -37.27 10.59 -17.59
C LEU A 212 -35.86 10.43 -18.14
N SER A 213 -34.90 11.28 -17.77
CA SER A 213 -33.52 11.12 -18.17
C SER A 213 -32.90 9.83 -17.63
N THR A 214 -33.24 9.43 -16.41
CA THR A 214 -32.79 8.16 -15.85
C THR A 214 -33.33 6.98 -16.64
N ALA A 215 -34.60 7.04 -17.10
CA ALA A 215 -35.18 6.03 -17.98
C ALA A 215 -34.51 5.95 -19.38
N MET A 216 -33.82 7.00 -19.80
CA MET A 216 -33.06 7.01 -21.07
C MET A 216 -31.68 6.32 -20.99
N LEU A 217 -31.17 6.00 -19.81
CA LEU A 217 -29.82 5.41 -19.67
C LEU A 217 -29.59 4.14 -20.48
N PRO A 218 -30.54 3.20 -20.61
CA PRO A 218 -30.36 2.04 -21.50
C PRO A 218 -30.19 2.44 -22.97
N ARG A 219 -30.93 3.45 -23.46
CA ARG A 219 -30.79 4.01 -24.81
C ARG A 219 -29.42 4.68 -25.00
N GLU A 220 -28.98 5.46 -24.04
CA GLU A 220 -27.64 6.07 -24.08
C GLU A 220 -26.56 4.97 -24.16
N ALA A 221 -26.70 3.87 -23.41
CA ALA A 221 -25.74 2.76 -23.42
C ALA A 221 -25.56 2.11 -24.80
N VAL A 222 -26.63 2.05 -25.61
CA VAL A 222 -26.59 1.44 -26.96
C VAL A 222 -26.50 2.47 -28.07
N SER A 223 -26.02 3.67 -27.75
CA SER A 223 -25.87 4.75 -28.73
C SER A 223 -25.10 4.29 -29.97
N PRO A 224 -25.61 4.51 -31.20
CA PRO A 224 -24.92 4.13 -32.43
C PRO A 224 -23.54 4.79 -32.60
N ALA A 225 -23.33 5.96 -31.99
CA ALA A 225 -22.04 6.66 -31.99
C ALA A 225 -20.94 5.96 -31.18
N GLY A 226 -21.34 4.96 -30.36
CA GLY A 226 -20.44 4.31 -29.41
C GLY A 226 -20.02 5.25 -28.27
N HIS A 227 -19.06 4.80 -27.46
CA HIS A 227 -18.59 5.53 -26.30
C HIS A 227 -17.08 5.68 -26.29
N ARG A 228 -16.61 6.89 -26.04
CA ARG A 228 -15.19 7.18 -25.79
C ARG A 228 -15.05 7.64 -24.35
N ILE A 229 -14.31 6.84 -23.55
CA ILE A 229 -14.17 7.05 -22.12
C ILE A 229 -12.69 7.34 -21.82
N GLY A 230 -12.43 8.42 -21.11
CA GLY A 230 -11.11 8.72 -20.55
C GLY A 230 -11.08 8.38 -19.07
N PHE A 231 -10.18 7.51 -18.64
CA PHE A 231 -9.91 7.30 -17.23
C PHE A 231 -8.64 8.05 -16.82
N THR A 232 -8.74 8.84 -15.76
CA THR A 232 -7.58 9.37 -15.05
C THR A 232 -7.56 8.72 -13.67
N VAL A 233 -6.71 7.71 -13.51
CA VAL A 233 -6.50 7.01 -12.25
C VAL A 233 -5.45 7.80 -11.46
N GLY A 234 -5.84 8.28 -10.28
CA GLY A 234 -4.94 9.00 -9.38
C GLY A 234 -4.06 8.07 -8.56
N ALA A 235 -3.16 8.67 -7.77
CA ALA A 235 -2.37 7.92 -6.81
C ALA A 235 -3.26 7.34 -5.70
N LEU A 236 -2.82 6.21 -5.14
CA LEU A 236 -3.53 5.51 -4.06
C LEU A 236 -3.52 6.36 -2.78
N VAL A 237 -4.68 6.65 -2.23
CA VAL A 237 -4.82 7.38 -0.97
C VAL A 237 -4.78 6.38 0.19
N GLY A 238 -3.72 6.44 1.00
CA GLY A 238 -3.58 5.62 2.18
C GLY A 238 -4.66 5.92 3.22
N ILE A 239 -5.01 4.89 4.01
CA ILE A 239 -6.10 5.03 4.99
C ILE A 239 -5.74 6.03 6.10
N ASP A 240 -4.48 6.05 6.53
CA ASP A 240 -4.00 6.97 7.58
C ASP A 240 -4.07 8.44 7.11
N GLU A 241 -3.71 8.71 5.85
CA GLU A 241 -3.85 10.04 5.26
C GLU A 241 -5.33 10.46 5.13
N LEU A 242 -6.19 9.51 4.72
CA LEU A 242 -7.63 9.77 4.64
C LEU A 242 -8.21 10.10 6.02
N GLU A 243 -7.86 9.30 7.04
CA GLU A 243 -8.31 9.47 8.42
C GLU A 243 -7.81 10.80 9.01
N GLN A 244 -6.53 11.10 8.86
CA GLN A 244 -5.92 12.35 9.34
C GLN A 244 -6.60 13.59 8.72
N ARG A 245 -6.78 13.62 7.39
CA ARG A 245 -7.36 14.77 6.69
C ARG A 245 -8.85 14.95 6.90
N SER A 246 -9.56 13.87 7.18
CA SER A 246 -10.99 13.91 7.46
C SER A 246 -11.33 14.02 8.95
N GLY A 247 -10.34 13.93 9.84
CA GLY A 247 -10.55 13.82 11.29
C GLY A 247 -11.32 12.56 11.68
N GLY A 248 -11.22 11.49 10.87
CA GLY A 248 -11.97 10.25 11.07
C GLY A 248 -13.46 10.34 10.72
N ASP A 249 -13.96 11.50 10.23
CA ASP A 249 -15.36 11.67 9.82
C ASP A 249 -15.58 11.15 8.39
N PRO A 250 -16.40 10.09 8.20
CA PRO A 250 -16.71 9.56 6.87
C PRO A 250 -17.39 10.57 5.93
N ALA A 251 -18.21 11.46 6.46
CA ALA A 251 -18.90 12.47 5.64
C ALA A 251 -17.92 13.52 5.12
N GLN A 252 -16.95 13.92 5.94
CA GLN A 252 -15.87 14.80 5.53
C GLN A 252 -14.94 14.11 4.53
N ALA A 253 -14.59 12.82 4.76
CA ALA A 253 -13.82 12.03 3.83
C ALA A 253 -14.49 11.97 2.44
N ALA A 254 -15.80 11.75 2.37
CA ALA A 254 -16.55 11.74 1.11
C ALA A 254 -16.50 13.08 0.37
N LYS A 255 -16.63 14.19 1.09
CA LYS A 255 -16.53 15.54 0.50
C LYS A 255 -15.12 15.83 -0.05
N LEU A 256 -14.09 15.48 0.70
CA LEU A 256 -12.70 15.67 0.30
C LEU A 256 -12.36 14.77 -0.91
N MET A 257 -12.75 13.49 -0.87
CA MET A 257 -12.49 12.54 -1.95
C MET A 257 -13.20 12.93 -3.24
N ARG A 258 -14.46 13.38 -3.18
CA ARG A 258 -15.17 13.92 -4.35
C ARG A 258 -14.39 15.08 -4.98
N ARG A 259 -13.93 16.03 -4.17
CA ARG A 259 -13.13 17.17 -4.66
C ARG A 259 -11.79 16.69 -5.25
N HIS A 260 -11.17 15.69 -4.63
CA HIS A 260 -9.89 15.14 -5.06
C HIS A 260 -10.01 14.47 -6.42
N VAL A 261 -11.03 13.63 -6.68
CA VAL A 261 -11.26 12.98 -7.98
C VAL A 261 -11.34 14.00 -9.12
N TYR A 262 -12.04 15.12 -8.93
CA TYR A 262 -12.10 16.17 -9.96
C TYR A 262 -10.80 17.00 -10.10
N ARG A 263 -9.90 16.96 -9.11
CA ARG A 263 -8.56 17.57 -9.18
C ARG A 263 -7.55 16.65 -9.83
N VAL A 264 -7.69 15.35 -9.63
CA VAL A 264 -6.91 14.30 -10.33
C VAL A 264 -7.03 14.48 -11.84
N ALA A 265 -8.24 14.72 -12.36
CA ALA A 265 -8.47 15.01 -13.78
C ALA A 265 -7.71 16.24 -14.32
N ARG A 266 -7.37 17.18 -13.47
CA ARG A 266 -6.70 18.44 -13.81
C ARG A 266 -5.21 18.45 -13.50
N HIS A 267 -4.69 17.40 -12.88
CA HIS A 267 -3.31 17.28 -12.38
C HIS A 267 -2.86 18.49 -11.54
N ARG A 268 -3.78 19.16 -10.82
CA ARG A 268 -3.50 20.36 -10.03
C ARG A 268 -4.21 20.37 -8.70
N GLY A 269 -3.49 20.84 -7.67
CA GLY A 269 -4.04 21.11 -6.33
C GLY A 269 -4.64 19.88 -5.69
N LEU A 270 -3.97 18.73 -5.78
CA LEU A 270 -4.38 17.48 -5.15
C LEU A 270 -4.61 17.70 -3.65
N LEU A 271 -5.66 17.09 -3.11
CA LEU A 271 -5.98 17.17 -1.69
C LEU A 271 -5.27 16.08 -0.88
N PHE A 272 -4.91 14.99 -1.53
CA PHE A 272 -4.15 13.88 -0.96
C PHE A 272 -2.86 13.74 -1.75
N GLY A 273 -1.75 13.47 -1.05
CA GLY A 273 -0.45 13.23 -1.67
C GLY A 273 -0.46 11.92 -2.43
N GLY A 274 -1.09 10.95 -1.84
CA GLY A 274 -1.17 9.59 -2.35
C GLY A 274 0.17 8.86 -2.28
N GLN A 275 0.12 7.55 -2.40
CA GLN A 275 1.29 6.67 -2.51
C GLN A 275 1.28 5.99 -3.88
N ALA A 276 2.44 5.77 -4.47
CA ALA A 276 2.54 4.89 -5.62
C ALA A 276 2.13 3.47 -5.19
N PRO A 277 1.37 2.70 -5.96
CA PRO A 277 1.10 1.31 -5.65
C PRO A 277 2.40 0.53 -5.67
N LEU A 278 2.45 -0.58 -4.93
CA LEU A 278 3.60 -1.48 -4.96
C LEU A 278 3.82 -2.01 -6.37
N ALA A 279 5.09 -2.24 -6.72
CA ALA A 279 5.43 -2.98 -7.93
C ALA A 279 4.74 -4.36 -7.93
N LEU A 280 4.49 -4.90 -9.13
CA LEU A 280 3.97 -6.26 -9.25
C LEU A 280 4.99 -7.27 -8.70
N PRO A 281 4.54 -8.38 -8.10
CA PRO A 281 5.43 -9.46 -7.71
C PRO A 281 6.15 -10.02 -8.94
N GLU A 282 7.43 -10.32 -8.79
CA GLU A 282 8.19 -11.05 -9.80
C GLU A 282 7.79 -12.53 -9.83
N SER A 283 8.00 -13.22 -10.98
CA SER A 283 7.74 -14.66 -11.06
C SER A 283 8.60 -15.42 -10.06
N PRO A 284 8.02 -16.25 -9.17
CA PRO A 284 8.78 -17.08 -8.24
C PRO A 284 9.81 -18.00 -8.93
N GLU A 285 9.48 -18.49 -10.15
CA GLU A 285 10.37 -19.33 -10.96
C GLU A 285 11.58 -18.55 -11.44
N GLN A 286 11.37 -17.30 -11.90
CA GLN A 286 12.46 -16.44 -12.38
C GLN A 286 13.37 -16.01 -11.22
N VAL A 287 12.80 -15.67 -10.07
CA VAL A 287 13.56 -15.35 -8.85
C VAL A 287 14.39 -16.55 -8.42
N ALA A 288 13.80 -17.75 -8.35
CA ALA A 288 14.49 -18.99 -7.99
C ALA A 288 15.65 -19.30 -8.96
N ALA A 289 15.42 -19.20 -10.26
CA ALA A 289 16.44 -19.44 -11.29
C ALA A 289 17.60 -18.43 -11.17
N ALA A 290 17.29 -17.16 -10.95
CA ALA A 290 18.30 -16.10 -10.80
C ALA A 290 19.12 -16.29 -9.51
N LEU A 291 18.49 -16.63 -8.38
CA LEU A 291 19.21 -16.96 -7.14
C LEU A 291 20.10 -18.19 -7.32
N ALA A 292 19.60 -19.26 -7.94
CA ALA A 292 20.38 -20.48 -8.17
C ALA A 292 21.60 -20.25 -9.07
N SER A 293 21.53 -19.30 -10.02
CA SER A 293 22.61 -19.06 -10.98
C SER A 293 23.63 -18.00 -10.52
N ARG A 294 23.22 -17.04 -9.65
CA ARG A 294 24.02 -15.86 -9.32
C ARG A 294 24.32 -15.66 -7.84
N ALA A 295 23.56 -16.30 -6.94
CA ALA A 295 23.78 -16.15 -5.51
C ALA A 295 24.78 -17.20 -4.99
N GLU A 296 25.64 -16.77 -4.08
CA GLU A 296 26.50 -17.68 -3.33
C GLU A 296 25.74 -18.27 -2.15
N LYS A 297 25.67 -19.60 -2.06
CA LYS A 297 25.04 -20.28 -0.92
C LYS A 297 25.97 -20.28 0.28
N LEU A 298 25.58 -19.58 1.34
CA LEU A 298 26.33 -19.55 2.59
C LEU A 298 26.02 -20.79 3.45
N ALA A 299 24.77 -21.16 3.57
CA ALA A 299 24.31 -22.32 4.33
C ALA A 299 22.91 -22.77 3.92
N GLU A 300 22.60 -24.02 4.29
CA GLU A 300 21.24 -24.54 4.36
C GLU A 300 20.86 -24.72 5.82
N LEU A 301 19.69 -24.29 6.19
CA LEU A 301 19.21 -24.32 7.57
C LEU A 301 18.40 -25.59 7.85
N PRO A 302 18.27 -26.00 9.12
CA PRO A 302 17.56 -27.25 9.48
C PRO A 302 16.08 -27.30 9.03
N ASP A 303 15.47 -26.16 8.78
CA ASP A 303 14.08 -26.05 8.29
C ASP A 303 13.99 -25.93 6.75
N GLY A 304 15.08 -26.26 6.04
CA GLY A 304 15.15 -26.28 4.59
C GLY A 304 15.38 -24.92 3.93
N LYS A 305 15.34 -23.82 4.69
CA LYS A 305 15.65 -22.50 4.14
C LYS A 305 17.12 -22.33 3.83
N GLN A 306 17.45 -21.43 2.93
CA GLN A 306 18.81 -21.17 2.49
C GLN A 306 19.22 -19.73 2.80
N LEU A 307 20.45 -19.59 3.28
CA LEU A 307 21.13 -18.30 3.41
C LEU A 307 22.00 -18.12 2.16
N LEU A 308 21.69 -17.09 1.42
CA LEU A 308 22.32 -16.76 0.14
C LEU A 308 22.93 -15.37 0.21
N LEU A 309 24.12 -15.19 -0.37
CA LEU A 309 24.70 -13.86 -0.62
C LEU A 309 24.51 -13.53 -2.09
N PHE A 310 23.84 -12.42 -2.36
CA PHE A 310 23.53 -11.97 -3.71
C PHE A 310 24.16 -10.61 -3.95
N SER A 311 24.87 -10.50 -5.07
CA SER A 311 25.38 -9.26 -5.63
C SER A 311 24.86 -9.17 -7.06
N GLY A 312 24.19 -8.11 -7.40
CA GLY A 312 23.58 -8.02 -8.72
C GLY A 312 23.18 -6.61 -9.12
N GLU A 313 22.86 -6.47 -10.38
CA GLU A 313 22.36 -5.20 -10.92
C GLU A 313 21.02 -4.84 -10.29
N ALA A 314 20.82 -3.54 -10.04
CA ALA A 314 19.62 -3.02 -9.37
C ALA A 314 18.31 -3.37 -10.14
N ASP A 315 18.38 -3.59 -11.45
CA ASP A 315 17.26 -3.97 -12.31
C ASP A 315 17.08 -5.49 -12.47
N SER A 316 17.89 -6.31 -11.79
CA SER A 316 17.71 -7.76 -11.81
C SER A 316 16.39 -8.18 -11.16
N VAL A 317 15.84 -9.34 -11.59
CA VAL A 317 14.57 -9.85 -11.06
C VAL A 317 14.63 -10.06 -9.53
N VAL A 318 15.77 -10.44 -8.98
CA VAL A 318 15.97 -10.61 -7.53
C VAL A 318 15.90 -9.27 -6.82
N MET A 319 16.57 -8.23 -7.34
CA MET A 319 16.58 -6.91 -6.73
C MET A 319 15.21 -6.23 -6.84
N ARG A 320 14.50 -6.38 -7.97
CA ARG A 320 13.13 -5.86 -8.08
C ARG A 320 12.20 -6.49 -7.04
N GLU A 321 12.30 -7.81 -6.81
CA GLU A 321 11.49 -8.48 -5.78
C GLU A 321 11.93 -8.08 -4.36
N ILE A 322 13.23 -7.95 -4.08
CA ILE A 322 13.74 -7.42 -2.79
C ILE A 322 13.19 -6.00 -2.55
N GLY A 323 13.30 -5.11 -3.52
CA GLY A 323 12.82 -3.73 -3.40
C GLY A 323 11.31 -3.65 -3.18
N ARG A 324 10.54 -4.49 -3.88
CA ARG A 324 9.09 -4.61 -3.67
C ARG A 324 8.75 -5.08 -2.24
N LEU A 325 9.42 -6.12 -1.75
CA LEU A 325 9.21 -6.67 -0.42
C LEU A 325 9.66 -5.72 0.70
N ARG A 326 10.74 -4.95 0.48
CA ARG A 326 11.16 -3.86 1.37
C ARG A 326 10.04 -2.83 1.51
N GLU A 327 9.57 -2.26 0.40
CA GLU A 327 8.53 -1.25 0.41
C GLU A 327 7.23 -1.78 1.03
N LEU A 328 6.81 -3.02 0.67
CA LEU A 328 5.65 -3.68 1.27
C LEU A 328 5.79 -3.78 2.80
N THR A 329 6.95 -4.20 3.27
CA THR A 329 7.20 -4.42 4.70
C THR A 329 7.28 -3.10 5.45
N PHE A 330 8.04 -2.15 4.92
CA PHE A 330 8.24 -0.84 5.53
C PHE A 330 6.95 -0.01 5.60
N ARG A 331 6.11 -0.03 4.56
CA ARG A 331 4.77 0.60 4.63
C ARG A 331 3.93 0.05 5.78
N LYS A 332 3.97 -1.27 6.02
CA LYS A 332 3.18 -1.89 7.11
C LYS A 332 3.61 -1.46 8.51
N VAL A 333 4.83 -0.97 8.65
CA VAL A 333 5.35 -0.46 9.93
C VAL A 333 5.46 1.08 9.95
N GLY A 334 5.02 1.76 8.88
CA GLY A 334 5.04 3.23 8.79
C GLY A 334 6.41 3.81 8.45
N GLU A 335 7.23 3.05 7.73
CA GLU A 335 8.60 3.42 7.34
C GLU A 335 8.81 3.41 5.81
N GLY A 336 7.77 3.21 5.00
CA GLY A 336 7.87 3.12 3.54
C GLY A 336 8.30 4.42 2.87
N THR A 337 8.95 4.32 1.72
CA THR A 337 9.35 5.47 0.91
C THR A 337 8.17 6.10 0.17
N GLY A 338 7.05 5.40 0.04
CA GLY A 338 5.90 5.79 -0.77
C GLY A 338 6.08 5.51 -2.27
N ALA A 339 7.25 5.02 -2.68
CA ALA A 339 7.56 4.60 -4.05
C ALA A 339 7.01 3.19 -4.35
N ARG A 340 7.05 2.74 -5.60
CA ARG A 340 6.62 1.38 -5.98
C ARG A 340 7.50 0.29 -5.39
N SER A 341 8.75 0.63 -5.11
CA SER A 341 9.82 -0.27 -4.69
C SER A 341 10.87 0.55 -3.94
N ASP A 342 11.41 0.01 -2.87
CA ASP A 342 12.53 0.60 -2.13
C ASP A 342 13.85 0.07 -2.70
N LEU A 343 14.30 0.70 -3.78
CA LEU A 343 15.63 0.52 -4.35
C LEU A 343 16.31 1.89 -4.45
N ASP A 344 17.60 1.92 -4.16
CA ASP A 344 18.43 3.12 -4.24
C ASP A 344 19.76 2.86 -4.96
N ALA A 345 20.56 3.90 -5.18
CA ALA A 345 21.84 3.80 -5.87
C ALA A 345 22.86 2.89 -5.16
N TYR A 346 22.72 2.70 -3.85
CA TYR A 346 23.60 1.85 -3.05
C TYR A 346 23.37 0.37 -3.37
N ASP A 347 22.17 -0.03 -3.77
CA ASP A 347 21.84 -1.43 -4.11
C ASP A 347 22.71 -1.98 -5.27
N ALA A 348 23.27 -1.10 -6.09
CA ALA A 348 24.11 -1.48 -7.22
C ALA A 348 25.51 -2.01 -6.83
N TYR A 349 25.99 -1.70 -5.61
CA TYR A 349 27.35 -2.10 -5.18
C TYR A 349 27.43 -2.63 -3.74
N TYR A 350 26.30 -2.67 -3.04
CA TYR A 350 26.16 -3.41 -1.79
C TYR A 350 25.83 -4.87 -2.07
N GLU A 351 26.13 -5.72 -1.12
CA GLU A 351 25.75 -7.13 -1.13
C GLU A 351 24.43 -7.33 -0.37
N HIS A 352 23.69 -8.36 -0.74
CA HIS A 352 22.40 -8.66 -0.14
C HIS A 352 22.42 -10.07 0.46
N LEU A 353 22.35 -10.15 1.79
CA LEU A 353 22.08 -11.41 2.46
C LEU A 353 20.59 -11.71 2.28
N VAL A 354 20.26 -12.82 1.64
CA VAL A 354 18.90 -13.25 1.35
C VAL A 354 18.61 -14.54 2.12
N LEU A 355 17.54 -14.53 2.89
CA LEU A 355 16.95 -15.75 3.44
C LEU A 355 15.87 -16.22 2.46
N TRP A 356 16.13 -17.37 1.83
CA TRP A 356 15.30 -17.95 0.78
C TRP A 356 14.58 -19.21 1.27
N ASP A 357 13.28 -19.33 0.97
CA ASP A 357 12.48 -20.54 1.21
C ASP A 357 12.22 -21.23 -0.14
N PRO A 358 12.90 -22.35 -0.42
CA PRO A 358 12.87 -22.97 -1.74
C PRO A 358 11.57 -23.71 -2.07
N GLU A 359 10.82 -24.18 -1.07
CA GLU A 359 9.57 -24.92 -1.28
C GLU A 359 8.46 -24.00 -1.84
N PRO A 360 8.09 -22.90 -1.17
CA PRO A 360 7.15 -21.94 -1.73
C PRO A 360 7.80 -20.97 -2.74
N ARG A 361 9.12 -21.06 -2.96
CA ARG A 361 9.92 -20.15 -3.82
C ARG A 361 9.73 -18.68 -3.44
N ARG A 362 10.04 -18.34 -2.17
CA ARG A 362 9.85 -17.00 -1.63
C ARG A 362 11.07 -16.46 -0.91
N ILE A 363 11.32 -15.17 -1.08
CA ILE A 363 12.24 -14.43 -0.23
C ILE A 363 11.56 -14.21 1.12
N VAL A 364 12.16 -14.77 2.19
CA VAL A 364 11.69 -14.66 3.58
C VAL A 364 12.07 -13.32 4.18
N GLY A 365 13.29 -12.86 3.86
CA GLY A 365 13.83 -11.60 4.34
C GLY A 365 15.22 -11.35 3.76
N SER A 366 15.74 -10.15 3.99
CA SER A 366 17.06 -9.75 3.50
C SER A 366 17.68 -8.69 4.40
N TYR A 367 19.02 -8.61 4.36
CA TYR A 367 19.85 -7.51 4.86
C TYR A 367 20.73 -6.99 3.74
N ARG A 368 20.92 -5.67 3.66
CA ARG A 368 21.90 -5.04 2.79
C ARG A 368 23.23 -4.88 3.53
N PHE A 369 24.35 -5.29 2.92
CA PHE A 369 25.69 -5.26 3.47
C PHE A 369 26.58 -4.30 2.69
N GLY A 370 27.23 -3.38 3.40
CA GLY A 370 28.29 -2.53 2.88
C GLY A 370 29.62 -2.82 3.57
N HIS A 371 30.57 -3.48 2.88
CA HIS A 371 31.91 -3.67 3.42
C HIS A 371 32.67 -2.34 3.42
N GLY A 372 32.77 -1.71 4.59
CA GLY A 372 33.27 -0.34 4.74
C GLY A 372 34.65 -0.12 4.11
N GLY A 373 35.60 -1.02 4.39
CA GLY A 373 36.94 -0.92 3.82
C GLY A 373 36.96 -0.92 2.30
N ARG A 374 36.21 -1.84 1.68
CA ARG A 374 36.10 -1.92 0.22
C ARG A 374 35.45 -0.67 -0.37
N ILE A 375 34.31 -0.26 0.19
CA ILE A 375 33.57 0.90 -0.32
C ILE A 375 34.38 2.19 -0.19
N ILE A 376 35.04 2.39 0.95
CA ILE A 376 35.85 3.61 1.19
C ILE A 376 37.03 3.68 0.22
N VAL A 377 37.72 2.56 -0.02
CA VAL A 377 38.85 2.52 -0.95
C VAL A 377 38.43 2.73 -2.41
N GLU A 378 37.32 2.09 -2.83
CA GLU A 378 36.90 2.12 -4.23
C GLU A 378 36.11 3.41 -4.59
N ARG A 379 35.36 3.95 -3.65
CA ARG A 379 34.35 5.00 -3.91
C ARG A 379 34.43 6.21 -2.97
N GLY A 380 35.22 6.14 -1.91
CA GLY A 380 35.33 7.17 -0.89
C GLY A 380 34.29 7.02 0.24
N LEU A 381 34.56 7.71 1.36
CA LEU A 381 33.73 7.67 2.57
C LEU A 381 32.26 8.09 2.31
N GLY A 382 32.04 9.06 1.41
CA GLY A 382 30.71 9.52 1.02
C GLY A 382 29.83 8.49 0.32
N ALA A 383 30.38 7.35 -0.09
CA ALA A 383 29.66 6.26 -0.71
C ALA A 383 29.05 5.27 0.31
N LEU A 384 29.29 5.44 1.60
CA LEU A 384 28.54 4.73 2.63
C LEU A 384 27.11 5.29 2.70
N TYR A 385 26.11 4.41 2.83
CA TYR A 385 24.71 4.85 2.92
C TYR A 385 24.50 5.81 4.08
N THR A 386 25.04 5.50 5.25
CA THR A 386 24.91 6.34 6.44
C THR A 386 25.57 7.71 6.27
N SER A 387 26.47 7.93 5.29
CA SER A 387 26.99 9.26 4.93
C SER A 387 25.91 10.19 4.36
N SER A 388 24.80 9.66 3.84
CA SER A 388 23.66 10.46 3.40
C SER A 388 22.89 11.06 4.57
N LEU A 389 22.94 10.43 5.74
CA LEU A 389 22.20 10.80 6.96
C LEU A 389 23.07 11.47 8.01
N PHE A 390 24.38 11.15 8.05
CA PHE A 390 25.30 11.61 9.08
C PHE A 390 26.60 12.12 8.47
N THR A 391 27.29 12.97 9.22
CA THR A 391 28.69 13.36 8.99
C THR A 391 29.56 12.71 10.06
N TYR A 392 30.79 12.37 9.73
CA TYR A 392 31.69 11.66 10.63
C TYR A 392 32.89 12.51 11.05
N SER A 393 33.38 12.31 12.27
CA SER A 393 34.64 12.85 12.68
C SER A 393 35.79 11.98 12.11
N PRO A 394 36.98 12.55 11.90
CA PRO A 394 38.16 11.78 11.45
C PRO A 394 38.49 10.58 12.37
N ALA A 395 38.17 10.67 13.67
CA ALA A 395 38.40 9.61 14.63
C ALA A 395 37.54 8.35 14.37
N LEU A 396 36.42 8.48 13.63
CA LEU A 396 35.55 7.36 13.31
C LEU A 396 35.95 6.64 12.03
N GLU A 397 36.68 7.27 11.10
CA GLU A 397 36.98 6.75 9.75
C GLU A 397 37.66 5.37 9.78
N SER A 398 38.62 5.18 10.69
CA SER A 398 39.32 3.90 10.81
C SER A 398 38.39 2.74 11.25
N ARG A 399 37.40 3.03 12.09
CA ARG A 399 36.39 2.04 12.51
C ARG A 399 35.39 1.75 11.39
N LEU A 400 34.99 2.77 10.61
CA LEU A 400 34.15 2.59 9.43
C LEU A 400 34.86 1.73 8.37
N ALA A 401 36.16 1.95 8.17
CA ALA A 401 36.97 1.13 7.25
C ALA A 401 37.09 -0.35 7.69
N GLN A 402 37.03 -0.63 8.99
CA GLN A 402 36.99 -2.00 9.55
C GLN A 402 35.55 -2.45 9.86
N GLY A 403 34.55 -1.75 9.35
CA GLY A 403 33.15 -1.98 9.65
C GLY A 403 32.38 -2.64 8.51
N LEU A 404 31.32 -3.38 8.89
CA LEU A 404 30.27 -3.80 7.99
C LEU A 404 29.04 -2.91 8.23
N GLU A 405 28.66 -2.14 7.21
CA GLU A 405 27.43 -1.36 7.26
C GLU A 405 26.23 -2.26 7.01
N LEU A 406 25.27 -2.27 7.95
CA LEU A 406 24.04 -3.03 7.87
C LEU A 406 22.86 -2.09 7.64
N GLY A 407 22.04 -2.41 6.66
CA GLY A 407 20.87 -1.60 6.34
C GLY A 407 19.76 -2.37 5.65
N ARG A 408 18.63 -1.69 5.44
CA ARG A 408 17.48 -2.19 4.68
C ARG A 408 17.05 -3.60 5.09
N SER A 409 17.10 -3.91 6.40
CA SER A 409 16.69 -5.20 6.92
C SER A 409 15.18 -5.35 6.91
N PHE A 410 14.68 -6.46 6.39
CA PHE A 410 13.26 -6.76 6.46
C PHE A 410 13.00 -8.26 6.59
N ILE A 411 11.85 -8.59 7.17
CA ILE A 411 11.23 -9.91 7.11
C ILE A 411 9.87 -9.75 6.44
N ALA A 412 9.63 -10.49 5.36
CA ALA A 412 8.35 -10.43 4.65
C ALA A 412 7.18 -10.71 5.61
N PRO A 413 6.05 -10.00 5.49
CA PRO A 413 4.95 -10.08 6.45
C PRO A 413 4.41 -11.50 6.71
N ALA A 414 4.45 -12.37 5.71
CA ALA A 414 4.05 -13.77 5.84
C ALA A 414 4.92 -14.58 6.84
N TYR A 415 6.12 -14.11 7.14
CA TYR A 415 7.08 -14.77 8.04
C TYR A 415 7.30 -14.01 9.36
N TRP A 416 6.47 -13.01 9.65
CA TRP A 416 6.53 -12.33 10.95
C TRP A 416 6.24 -13.30 12.09
N ARG A 417 6.84 -13.05 13.26
CA ARG A 417 6.77 -13.91 14.44
C ARG A 417 7.43 -15.29 14.27
N SER A 418 8.22 -15.48 13.21
CA SER A 418 9.04 -16.67 13.00
C SER A 418 10.48 -16.45 13.52
N ARG A 419 11.36 -17.43 13.28
CA ARG A 419 12.79 -17.33 13.59
C ARG A 419 13.62 -16.63 12.49
N ALA A 420 12.98 -16.04 11.49
CA ALA A 420 13.63 -15.51 10.29
C ALA A 420 14.70 -14.44 10.61
N LEU A 421 14.46 -13.55 11.58
CA LEU A 421 15.46 -12.56 11.99
C LEU A 421 16.70 -13.23 12.58
N ASP A 422 16.54 -14.23 13.45
CA ASP A 422 17.65 -15.00 14.02
C ASP A 422 18.43 -15.77 12.93
N GLN A 423 17.72 -16.31 11.92
CA GLN A 423 18.33 -16.97 10.78
C GLN A 423 19.16 -16.01 9.92
N LEU A 424 18.69 -14.79 9.69
CA LEU A 424 19.49 -13.75 9.03
C LEU A 424 20.74 -13.40 9.85
N TRP A 425 20.65 -13.34 11.19
CA TRP A 425 21.82 -13.12 12.04
C TRP A 425 22.83 -14.27 11.98
N GLN A 426 22.39 -15.52 11.77
CA GLN A 426 23.31 -16.61 11.46
C GLN A 426 24.05 -16.37 10.14
N GLY A 427 23.36 -15.83 9.13
CA GLY A 427 23.98 -15.42 7.86
C GLY A 427 25.01 -14.31 8.03
N ILE A 428 24.72 -13.29 8.86
CA ILE A 428 25.70 -12.25 9.22
C ILE A 428 26.94 -12.91 9.86
N GLY A 429 26.74 -13.84 10.80
CA GLY A 429 27.84 -14.55 11.43
C GLY A 429 28.71 -15.34 10.44
N LEU A 430 28.10 -16.04 9.47
CA LEU A 430 28.82 -16.74 8.41
C LEU A 430 29.61 -15.78 7.52
N TYR A 431 29.06 -14.62 7.21
CA TYR A 431 29.77 -13.58 6.46
C TYR A 431 31.00 -13.08 7.23
N LEU A 432 30.86 -12.76 8.52
CA LEU A 432 31.95 -12.32 9.39
C LEU A 432 33.07 -13.35 9.55
N GLN A 433 32.76 -14.66 9.54
CA GLN A 433 33.78 -15.72 9.56
C GLN A 433 34.68 -15.72 8.30
N ARG A 434 34.14 -15.25 7.18
CA ARG A 434 34.87 -15.14 5.90
C ARG A 434 35.62 -13.82 5.76
N HIS A 435 35.24 -12.83 6.55
CA HIS A 435 35.81 -11.49 6.56
C HIS A 435 36.35 -11.13 7.96
N PRO A 436 37.47 -11.74 8.39
CA PRO A 436 38.03 -11.53 9.74
C PRO A 436 38.60 -10.12 9.97
N ASP A 437 38.76 -9.33 8.91
CA ASP A 437 39.14 -7.91 8.91
C ASP A 437 38.03 -7.00 9.43
N ILE A 438 36.78 -7.48 9.50
CA ILE A 438 35.64 -6.73 10.03
C ILE A 438 35.64 -6.82 11.55
N GLY A 439 35.90 -5.70 12.20
CA GLY A 439 35.89 -5.54 13.67
C GLY A 439 34.61 -4.87 14.21
N TYR A 440 33.85 -4.21 13.35
CA TYR A 440 32.67 -3.43 13.75
C TYR A 440 31.46 -3.74 12.87
N LEU A 441 30.25 -3.67 13.46
CA LEU A 441 29.00 -3.55 12.72
C LEU A 441 28.44 -2.16 12.95
N PHE A 442 27.94 -1.51 11.91
CA PHE A 442 27.31 -0.20 12.07
C PHE A 442 26.16 -0.03 11.08
N GLY A 443 25.29 0.94 11.35
CA GLY A 443 24.17 1.27 10.46
C GLY A 443 23.07 2.04 11.16
N PRO A 444 22.07 2.51 10.41
CA PRO A 444 20.94 3.20 11.00
C PRO A 444 19.95 2.18 11.56
N VAL A 445 19.34 2.52 12.68
CA VAL A 445 18.21 1.80 13.25
C VAL A 445 17.05 2.77 13.41
N SER A 446 15.93 2.46 12.72
CA SER A 446 14.83 3.40 12.57
C SER A 446 13.79 3.29 13.69
N MET A 447 13.17 4.41 14.01
CA MET A 447 11.96 4.53 14.79
C MET A 447 10.86 5.13 13.89
N SER A 448 9.81 4.36 13.66
CA SER A 448 8.69 4.77 12.83
C SER A 448 8.00 6.04 13.33
N VAL A 449 7.51 6.87 12.40
CA VAL A 449 6.65 8.02 12.72
C VAL A 449 5.33 7.64 13.38
N ASN A 450 4.91 6.36 13.26
CA ASN A 450 3.72 5.85 13.94
C ASN A 450 3.91 5.72 15.47
N LEU A 451 5.16 5.75 15.95
CA LEU A 451 5.41 5.88 17.39
C LEU A 451 5.12 7.31 17.83
N PRO A 452 4.44 7.49 18.98
CA PRO A 452 4.27 8.81 19.57
C PRO A 452 5.60 9.56 19.69
N ARG A 453 5.59 10.87 19.49
CA ARG A 453 6.83 11.68 19.58
C ARG A 453 7.53 11.48 20.92
N GLU A 454 6.77 11.49 22.03
CA GLU A 454 7.28 11.23 23.37
C GLU A 454 8.02 9.88 23.44
N ALA A 455 7.45 8.80 22.87
CA ALA A 455 8.11 7.49 22.86
C ALA A 455 9.45 7.53 22.12
N ARG A 456 9.51 8.20 20.95
CA ARG A 456 10.75 8.37 20.17
C ARG A 456 11.79 9.18 20.94
N GLU A 457 11.36 10.24 21.62
CA GLU A 457 12.22 11.07 22.46
C GLU A 457 12.80 10.27 23.65
N TRP A 458 11.97 9.48 24.32
CA TRP A 458 12.41 8.59 25.42
C TRP A 458 13.41 7.53 24.94
N ILE A 459 13.15 6.90 23.80
CA ILE A 459 14.08 5.89 23.21
C ILE A 459 15.41 6.54 22.90
N ALA A 460 15.42 7.68 22.20
CA ALA A 460 16.65 8.38 21.84
C ALA A 460 17.44 8.85 23.08
N ALA A 461 16.77 9.46 24.05
CA ALA A 461 17.40 9.97 25.26
C ALA A 461 17.99 8.83 26.13
N ALA A 462 17.25 7.73 26.32
CA ALA A 462 17.73 6.59 27.12
C ALA A 462 18.94 5.90 26.47
N HIS A 463 18.94 5.74 25.13
CA HIS A 463 20.08 5.16 24.43
C HIS A 463 21.28 6.10 24.38
N ARG A 464 21.09 7.43 24.28
CA ARG A 464 22.16 8.40 24.47
C ARG A 464 22.74 8.38 25.88
N HIS A 465 21.88 8.20 26.90
CA HIS A 465 22.30 8.15 28.31
C HIS A 465 23.25 6.99 28.59
N TYR A 466 22.92 5.78 28.14
CA TYR A 466 23.72 4.59 28.42
C TYR A 466 24.82 4.29 27.41
N PHE A 467 24.61 4.63 26.15
CA PHE A 467 25.44 4.18 25.03
C PHE A 467 25.88 5.32 24.11
N GLY A 468 25.65 6.57 24.49
CA GLY A 468 26.00 7.72 23.67
C GLY A 468 27.51 7.88 23.50
N ALA A 469 27.94 8.16 22.27
CA ALA A 469 29.33 8.48 21.94
C ALA A 469 29.39 9.80 21.15
N PRO A 470 29.13 10.94 21.81
CA PRO A 470 29.05 12.24 21.15
C PRO A 470 30.39 12.64 20.52
N GLY A 471 30.33 13.42 19.44
CA GLY A 471 31.50 13.94 18.73
C GLY A 471 32.13 12.97 17.72
N LEU A 472 31.68 11.72 17.63
CA LEU A 472 32.11 10.79 16.60
C LEU A 472 31.33 10.92 15.30
N ALA A 473 30.03 11.21 15.37
CA ALA A 473 29.18 11.52 14.23
C ALA A 473 28.16 12.61 14.59
N SER A 474 27.60 13.25 13.57
CA SER A 474 26.53 14.23 13.73
C SER A 474 25.49 14.01 12.64
N ALA A 475 24.22 13.97 13.02
CA ALA A 475 23.12 13.87 12.07
C ALA A 475 23.02 15.12 11.19
N ARG A 476 22.77 14.94 9.89
CA ARG A 476 22.53 16.06 8.96
C ARG A 476 21.20 16.78 9.24
N GLN A 477 20.22 16.05 9.74
CA GLN A 477 18.94 16.55 10.25
C GLN A 477 18.77 16.04 11.68
N PRO A 478 19.26 16.76 12.70
CA PRO A 478 19.26 16.28 14.09
C PRO A 478 17.84 16.07 14.63
N PHE A 479 17.62 14.95 15.28
CA PHE A 479 16.42 14.72 16.08
C PHE A 479 16.58 15.37 17.45
N VAL A 480 15.77 16.41 17.70
CA VAL A 480 15.81 17.17 18.94
C VAL A 480 14.83 16.56 19.96
N VAL A 481 15.38 16.16 21.09
CA VAL A 481 14.62 15.71 22.27
C VAL A 481 14.26 16.93 23.13
N SER A 482 13.04 17.02 23.60
CA SER A 482 12.58 18.12 24.46
C SER A 482 13.27 18.09 25.83
N ASP A 483 13.54 19.29 26.40
CA ASP A 483 14.17 19.40 27.73
C ASP A 483 13.38 18.67 28.80
N ALA A 484 12.04 18.73 28.76
CA ALA A 484 11.17 18.03 29.68
C ALA A 484 11.38 16.51 29.68
N VAL A 485 11.58 15.91 28.47
CA VAL A 485 11.89 14.47 28.35
C VAL A 485 13.31 14.19 28.81
N LEU A 486 14.28 15.04 28.50
CA LEU A 486 15.67 14.88 28.95
C LEU A 486 15.75 14.86 30.47
N ASP A 487 15.06 15.79 31.17
CA ASP A 487 15.02 15.85 32.63
C ASP A 487 14.31 14.63 33.23
N SER A 488 13.19 14.20 32.62
CA SER A 488 12.45 13.02 33.06
C SER A 488 13.27 11.73 32.91
N VAL A 489 13.97 11.57 31.80
CA VAL A 489 14.86 10.43 31.52
C VAL A 489 16.02 10.44 32.53
N ARG A 490 16.66 11.58 32.73
CA ARG A 490 17.74 11.72 33.73
C ARG A 490 17.27 11.32 35.12
N ALA A 491 16.16 11.88 35.59
CA ALA A 491 15.61 11.56 36.91
C ALA A 491 15.22 10.08 37.05
N THR A 492 14.78 9.45 35.97
CA THR A 492 14.34 8.04 36.00
C THR A 492 15.48 7.05 35.93
N LEU A 493 16.57 7.40 35.20
CA LEU A 493 17.66 6.48 34.87
C LEU A 493 18.94 6.73 35.68
N GLU A 494 19.04 7.85 36.40
CA GLU A 494 20.23 8.19 37.20
C GLU A 494 20.54 7.11 38.22
N GLY A 495 21.79 6.65 38.24
CA GLY A 495 22.27 5.63 39.19
C GLY A 495 21.83 4.20 38.87
N LEU A 496 21.09 3.98 37.79
CA LEU A 496 20.68 2.63 37.36
C LEU A 496 21.67 2.04 36.37
N GLU A 497 21.93 0.75 36.47
CA GLU A 497 22.66 0.00 35.46
C GLU A 497 21.85 -0.12 34.17
N PRO A 498 22.50 -0.25 32.99
CA PRO A 498 21.82 -0.27 31.68
C PRO A 498 20.65 -1.25 31.57
N ALA A 499 20.79 -2.45 32.14
CA ALA A 499 19.74 -3.48 32.09
C ALA A 499 18.48 -3.05 32.86
N GLU A 500 18.66 -2.44 34.04
CA GLU A 500 17.55 -1.95 34.85
C GLU A 500 16.91 -0.72 34.21
N GLY A 501 17.73 0.23 33.75
CA GLY A 501 17.23 1.43 33.08
C GLY A 501 16.45 1.15 31.80
N LEU A 502 16.91 0.21 30.96
CA LEU A 502 16.14 -0.24 29.79
C LEU A 502 14.83 -0.94 30.21
N GLY A 503 14.80 -1.58 31.39
CA GLY A 503 13.55 -2.07 32.00
C GLY A 503 12.59 -0.94 32.32
N ARG A 504 13.07 0.19 32.88
CA ARG A 504 12.25 1.40 33.12
C ARG A 504 11.75 2.02 31.83
N LEU A 505 12.61 2.15 30.83
CA LEU A 505 12.20 2.59 29.48
C LEU A 505 11.06 1.72 28.95
N LYS A 506 11.20 0.38 29.03
CA LYS A 506 10.14 -0.52 28.59
C LYS A 506 8.81 -0.25 29.31
N HIS A 507 8.81 -0.10 30.63
CA HIS A 507 7.60 0.21 31.39
C HIS A 507 6.96 1.54 30.97
N HIS A 508 7.77 2.56 30.67
CA HIS A 508 7.27 3.83 30.16
C HIS A 508 6.61 3.67 28.78
N LEU A 509 7.26 2.94 27.86
CA LEU A 509 6.71 2.67 26.54
C LEU A 509 5.41 1.83 26.59
N ASP A 510 5.36 0.83 27.48
CA ASP A 510 4.16 0.02 27.71
C ASP A 510 2.99 0.90 28.22
N ALA A 511 3.26 1.90 29.04
CA ALA A 511 2.25 2.87 29.51
C ALA A 511 1.74 3.78 28.38
N LEU A 512 2.57 4.05 27.36
CA LEU A 512 2.18 4.76 26.14
C LEU A 512 1.49 3.84 25.12
N GLY A 513 1.32 2.54 25.41
CA GLY A 513 0.70 1.55 24.54
C GLY A 513 1.59 1.12 23.36
N VAL A 514 2.90 1.35 23.43
CA VAL A 514 3.87 1.01 22.39
C VAL A 514 5.02 0.16 22.93
N SER A 515 5.80 -0.44 22.02
CA SER A 515 6.96 -1.27 22.38
C SER A 515 8.23 -0.75 21.73
N LEU A 516 9.37 -1.04 22.37
CA LEU A 516 10.69 -0.76 21.80
C LEU A 516 10.86 -1.53 20.48
N PRO A 517 11.28 -0.87 19.39
CA PRO A 517 11.54 -1.54 18.12
C PRO A 517 12.54 -2.70 18.28
N VAL A 518 12.28 -3.81 17.58
CA VAL A 518 13.00 -5.07 17.79
C VAL A 518 14.50 -4.92 17.61
N LEU A 519 14.95 -4.14 16.62
CA LEU A 519 16.37 -3.97 16.31
C LEU A 519 17.12 -3.19 17.41
N TYR A 520 16.50 -2.21 18.07
CA TYR A 520 17.12 -1.53 19.22
C TYR A 520 17.50 -2.52 20.31
N ARG A 521 16.56 -3.40 20.65
CA ARG A 521 16.82 -4.47 21.63
C ARG A 521 17.85 -5.46 21.14
N GLN A 522 17.75 -5.87 19.85
CA GLN A 522 18.67 -6.86 19.25
C GLN A 522 20.11 -6.39 19.28
N TYR A 523 20.38 -5.14 18.91
CA TYR A 523 21.74 -4.60 18.88
C TYR A 523 22.35 -4.50 20.29
N VAL A 524 21.60 -3.97 21.25
CA VAL A 524 22.07 -3.88 22.64
C VAL A 524 22.28 -5.28 23.27
N ASP A 525 21.50 -6.29 22.86
CA ASP A 525 21.62 -7.66 23.39
C ASP A 525 22.77 -8.46 22.76
N LEU A 526 23.38 -7.99 21.67
CA LEU A 526 24.47 -8.71 21.01
C LEU A 526 25.81 -8.61 21.72
N VAL A 527 26.14 -7.44 22.24
CA VAL A 527 27.45 -7.11 22.82
C VAL A 527 27.29 -6.75 24.30
N GLU A 528 28.41 -6.78 25.01
CA GLU A 528 28.47 -6.18 26.34
C GLU A 528 28.20 -4.66 26.25
N PRO A 529 27.69 -4.00 27.32
CA PRO A 529 27.31 -2.59 27.26
C PRO A 529 28.39 -1.65 26.70
N ARG A 530 29.66 -1.91 26.98
CA ARG A 530 30.81 -1.14 26.45
C ARG A 530 31.04 -1.31 24.95
N GLY A 531 30.48 -2.35 24.35
CA GLY A 531 30.62 -2.67 22.94
C GLY A 531 29.54 -2.07 22.05
N VAL A 532 28.51 -1.41 22.59
CA VAL A 532 27.47 -0.73 21.82
C VAL A 532 27.62 0.77 21.96
N GLN A 533 27.52 1.51 20.86
CA GLN A 533 27.57 2.96 20.81
C GLN A 533 26.46 3.51 19.92
N PHE A 534 25.67 4.45 20.41
CA PHE A 534 24.78 5.28 19.61
C PHE A 534 25.47 6.61 19.35
N LEU A 535 25.85 6.85 18.10
CA LEU A 535 26.69 7.97 17.72
C LEU A 535 25.90 9.27 17.63
N ASP A 536 24.71 9.23 17.02
CA ASP A 536 23.73 10.32 17.01
C ASP A 536 22.36 9.83 16.52
N PHE A 537 21.34 10.72 16.58
CA PHE A 537 19.98 10.48 16.11
C PHE A 537 19.56 11.60 15.14
N GLY A 538 19.03 11.21 13.99
CA GLY A 538 18.59 12.14 12.95
C GLY A 538 17.24 11.75 12.35
N GLU A 539 16.56 12.71 11.72
CA GLU A 539 15.36 12.47 10.94
C GLU A 539 15.73 12.11 9.49
N ASP A 540 15.09 11.08 8.93
CA ASP A 540 15.21 10.69 7.51
C ASP A 540 13.95 11.07 6.72
N PRO A 541 13.94 12.22 5.99
CA PRO A 541 12.81 12.62 5.17
C PRO A 541 12.55 11.66 4.00
N GLY A 542 13.57 10.96 3.54
CA GLY A 542 13.48 9.97 2.46
C GLY A 542 12.79 8.67 2.89
N PHE A 543 12.64 8.48 4.21
CA PHE A 543 12.05 7.28 4.80
C PHE A 543 10.87 7.64 5.72
N SER A 544 9.87 8.31 5.15
CA SER A 544 8.66 8.79 5.83
C SER A 544 8.90 9.72 7.04
N GLY A 545 10.09 10.31 7.20
CA GLY A 545 10.43 11.12 8.37
C GLY A 545 10.67 10.30 9.64
N CYS A 546 11.13 9.05 9.51
CA CYS A 546 11.57 8.22 10.63
C CYS A 546 12.75 8.86 11.36
N VAL A 547 12.95 8.48 12.62
CA VAL A 547 14.14 8.86 13.37
C VAL A 547 15.13 7.70 13.35
N ASP A 548 16.31 7.94 12.80
CA ASP A 548 17.39 6.96 12.71
C ASP A 548 18.44 7.20 13.79
N GLY A 549 18.70 6.18 14.60
CA GLY A 549 19.85 6.13 15.49
C GLY A 549 21.02 5.47 14.76
N LEU A 550 22.14 6.17 14.59
CA LEU A 550 23.37 5.57 14.07
C LEU A 550 24.02 4.74 15.17
N VAL A 551 23.93 3.41 15.05
CA VAL A 551 24.52 2.48 16.01
C VAL A 551 25.83 1.89 15.48
N MET A 552 26.79 1.68 16.38
CA MET A 552 28.03 0.96 16.11
C MET A 552 28.26 -0.11 17.19
N LEU A 553 28.60 -1.31 16.77
CA LEU A 553 28.89 -2.46 17.63
C LEU A 553 30.35 -2.90 17.46
N ASP A 554 31.08 -3.02 18.54
CA ASP A 554 32.42 -3.58 18.58
C ASP A 554 32.33 -5.12 18.74
N LEU A 555 32.73 -5.88 17.74
CA LEU A 555 32.67 -7.33 17.71
C LEU A 555 33.62 -8.01 18.69
N SER A 556 34.64 -7.30 19.20
CA SER A 556 35.52 -7.82 20.27
C SER A 556 34.74 -8.02 21.57
N ASN A 557 33.66 -7.25 21.77
CA ASN A 557 32.78 -7.27 22.94
C ASN A 557 31.51 -8.13 22.74
N LEU A 558 31.43 -9.01 21.73
CA LEU A 558 30.31 -9.94 21.58
C LEU A 558 30.14 -10.78 22.84
N LYS A 559 28.90 -10.85 23.37
CA LYS A 559 28.56 -11.73 24.49
C LYS A 559 28.91 -13.18 24.17
N PRO A 560 29.49 -13.99 25.10
CA PRO A 560 29.93 -15.34 24.83
C PRO A 560 28.88 -16.24 24.19
N ALA A 561 27.62 -16.16 24.65
CA ALA A 561 26.52 -16.93 24.11
C ALA A 561 26.18 -16.53 22.64
N LYS A 562 26.25 -15.24 22.30
CA LYS A 562 26.02 -14.73 20.96
C LYS A 562 27.17 -15.07 20.01
N ARG A 563 28.42 -14.99 20.51
CA ARG A 563 29.59 -15.41 19.77
C ARG A 563 29.49 -16.89 19.41
N ALA A 564 29.19 -17.76 20.38
CA ALA A 564 29.03 -19.19 20.14
C ALA A 564 27.89 -19.52 19.17
N ARG A 565 26.80 -18.74 19.20
CA ARG A 565 25.62 -18.90 18.35
C ARG A 565 25.89 -18.51 16.91
N TYR A 566 26.50 -17.32 16.67
CA TYR A 566 26.62 -16.74 15.34
C TYR A 566 27.99 -16.91 14.70
N LEU A 567 29.07 -16.97 15.48
CA LEU A 567 30.44 -17.18 14.98
C LEU A 567 30.96 -18.57 15.20
N GLY A 568 30.19 -19.45 15.83
CA GLY A 568 30.63 -20.82 16.18
C GLY A 568 31.52 -20.86 17.41
N ARG A 569 31.72 -22.07 17.92
CA ARG A 569 32.73 -22.33 18.96
C ARG A 569 34.11 -22.40 18.28
N ARG A 570 35.00 -21.47 18.61
CA ARG A 570 36.43 -21.67 18.33
C ARG A 570 36.97 -22.75 19.24
#